data_e3d7040de593d6c98f3648cdb42e701c
#
_entry.id   e3d7040de593d6c98f3648cdb42e701c
#
_cell.length_a   1.000
_cell.length_b   1.000
_cell.length_c   1.000
_cell.angle_alpha   90.00
_cell.angle_beta   90.00
_cell.angle_gamma   90.00
#
_symmetry.space_group_name_H-M   'P 1'
#
loop_
_entity.id
_entity.type
_entity.pdbx_description
1 polymer ?
#
loop_
_entity_poly.entity_id
_entity_poly.type
_entity_poly.pdbx_seq_one_letter_code
_entity_poly.pdbx_strand_id
1 'polypeptide(L)'
;MIETGLNEKVVIVTGGVAGIGRATARGFASEGCRVAVWDVGGSDTEALAGELAELGGEGRYQQVDVSDASAVTAAADEVAELWGGVDVLVNNAGILRDAQLVKWKDGEVVGMMSDEEFEAVIAVNLRGVFHGARAVVPHMIRRGGGAILNASSVVGLYGNFGQTNYAATKAGVINFARTWARELGRYNIRVNAVAPGFIATEILKSMPEKILDAMVKRTPIGRMGKPEDIANAYVWLASDAAAFVTGSCLSVDGGLVVGT
;
A
#
# COMPACT_ATOMS: atom_id res chain seq x y z
N MET A 1 18.19 13.12 -15.73
CA MET A 1 17.37 12.65 -14.58
C MET A 1 15.93 12.97 -14.92
N ILE A 2 15.00 12.10 -14.54
CA ILE A 2 13.56 12.40 -14.65
C ILE A 2 13.25 13.38 -13.51
N GLU A 3 12.70 14.56 -13.82
CA GLU A 3 12.17 15.44 -12.80
C GLU A 3 10.85 14.87 -12.31
N THR A 4 10.76 14.59 -11.02
CA THR A 4 9.59 13.95 -10.43
C THR A 4 8.45 14.91 -10.11
N GLY A 5 8.75 16.20 -9.91
CA GLY A 5 7.79 17.23 -9.47
C GLY A 5 7.27 17.01 -8.04
N LEU A 6 7.95 16.17 -7.24
CA LEU A 6 7.50 15.75 -5.92
C LEU A 6 8.01 16.63 -4.76
N ASN A 7 9.01 17.49 -4.99
CA ASN A 7 9.53 18.35 -3.95
C ASN A 7 8.41 19.17 -3.26
N GLU A 8 8.42 19.21 -1.93
CA GLU A 8 7.42 19.86 -1.06
C GLU A 8 5.98 19.30 -1.16
N LYS A 9 5.75 18.20 -1.90
CA LYS A 9 4.45 17.55 -1.93
C LYS A 9 4.13 16.88 -0.60
N VAL A 10 2.85 16.94 -0.22
CA VAL A 10 2.33 16.33 1.01
C VAL A 10 1.87 14.91 0.72
N VAL A 11 2.51 13.95 1.37
CA VAL A 11 2.31 12.52 1.15
C VAL A 11 1.84 11.85 2.44
N ILE A 12 0.78 11.05 2.35
CA ILE A 12 0.33 10.18 3.44
C ILE A 12 0.65 8.73 3.06
N VAL A 13 1.33 7.99 3.95
CA VAL A 13 1.63 6.57 3.78
C VAL A 13 1.03 5.78 4.95
N THR A 14 0.06 4.91 4.67
CA THR A 14 -0.53 4.05 5.69
C THR A 14 0.27 2.75 5.86
N GLY A 15 0.39 2.23 7.09
CA GLY A 15 1.25 1.07 7.38
C GLY A 15 2.73 1.39 7.13
N GLY A 16 3.16 2.61 7.47
CA GLY A 16 4.45 3.15 7.04
C GLY A 16 5.60 2.97 8.02
N VAL A 17 5.38 2.30 9.16
CA VAL A 17 6.43 2.11 10.17
C VAL A 17 7.42 1.00 9.77
N ALA A 18 7.02 0.04 8.95
CA ALA A 18 7.84 -1.11 8.60
C ALA A 18 7.73 -1.50 7.11
N GLY A 19 8.62 -2.37 6.66
CA GLY A 19 8.57 -3.05 5.37
C GLY A 19 8.42 -2.11 4.17
N ILE A 20 7.46 -2.42 3.29
CA ILE A 20 7.18 -1.65 2.07
C ILE A 20 6.77 -0.22 2.40
N GLY A 21 5.93 -0.03 3.43
CA GLY A 21 5.47 1.30 3.84
C GLY A 21 6.62 2.21 4.27
N ARG A 22 7.54 1.71 5.11
CA ARG A 22 8.74 2.47 5.54
C ARG A 22 9.63 2.82 4.35
N ALA A 23 9.91 1.85 3.48
CA ALA A 23 10.69 2.11 2.27
C ALA A 23 10.00 3.16 1.36
N THR A 24 8.66 3.13 1.29
CA THR A 24 7.87 4.11 0.53
C THR A 24 7.97 5.50 1.16
N ALA A 25 7.81 5.62 2.47
CA ALA A 25 7.98 6.89 3.19
C ALA A 25 9.37 7.50 2.97
N ARG A 26 10.42 6.66 3.06
CA ARG A 26 11.80 7.06 2.77
C ARG A 26 11.99 7.52 1.32
N GLY A 27 11.41 6.78 0.36
CA GLY A 27 11.48 7.14 -1.06
C GLY A 27 10.89 8.53 -1.32
N PHE A 28 9.72 8.82 -0.76
CA PHE A 28 9.14 10.17 -0.87
C PHE A 28 9.94 11.24 -0.13
N ALA A 29 10.47 10.95 1.05
CA ALA A 29 11.33 11.90 1.78
C ALA A 29 12.59 12.26 0.98
N SER A 30 13.20 11.28 0.29
CA SER A 30 14.37 11.52 -0.59
C SER A 30 14.06 12.42 -1.80
N GLU A 31 12.77 12.56 -2.16
CA GLU A 31 12.29 13.50 -3.19
C GLU A 31 11.94 14.88 -2.60
N GLY A 32 12.24 15.13 -1.31
CA GLY A 32 11.93 16.38 -0.62
C GLY A 32 10.47 16.56 -0.23
N CYS A 33 9.70 15.45 -0.12
CA CYS A 33 8.29 15.49 0.28
C CYS A 33 8.13 15.72 1.79
N ARG A 34 6.96 16.24 2.18
CA ARG A 34 6.43 16.20 3.55
C ARG A 34 5.62 14.90 3.72
N VAL A 35 6.05 14.01 4.62
CA VAL A 35 5.53 12.65 4.70
C VAL A 35 4.85 12.41 6.04
N ALA A 36 3.54 12.23 6.04
CA ALA A 36 2.78 11.71 7.18
C ALA A 36 2.71 10.19 7.10
N VAL A 37 3.20 9.53 8.14
CA VAL A 37 3.13 8.08 8.29
C VAL A 37 2.03 7.73 9.27
N TRP A 38 1.05 6.95 8.80
CA TRP A 38 -0.05 6.43 9.61
C TRP A 38 0.16 4.95 9.90
N ASP A 39 0.13 4.59 11.19
CA ASP A 39 0.23 3.19 11.61
C ASP A 39 -0.46 3.00 12.97
N VAL A 40 -0.80 1.77 13.33
CA VAL A 40 -1.41 1.46 14.64
C VAL A 40 -0.42 1.50 15.80
N GLY A 41 0.86 1.62 15.51
CA GLY A 41 1.96 1.72 16.46
C GLY A 41 3.14 0.84 16.06
N GLY A 42 4.28 1.10 16.69
CA GLY A 42 5.54 0.38 16.48
C GLY A 42 6.60 0.89 17.46
N SER A 43 7.65 0.12 17.67
CA SER A 43 8.73 0.45 18.61
C SER A 43 9.64 1.62 18.17
N ASP A 44 9.49 2.09 16.93
CA ASP A 44 10.47 2.97 16.26
C ASP A 44 9.86 4.27 15.68
N THR A 45 8.71 4.69 16.20
CA THR A 45 7.94 5.80 15.63
C THR A 45 8.62 7.17 15.78
N GLU A 46 9.32 7.41 16.90
CA GLU A 46 10.05 8.67 17.11
C GLU A 46 11.29 8.76 16.22
N ALA A 47 11.99 7.66 16.01
CA ALA A 47 13.16 7.61 15.13
C ALA A 47 12.79 7.83 13.67
N LEU A 48 11.57 7.44 13.25
CA LEU A 48 11.12 7.53 11.86
C LEU A 48 11.07 8.99 11.37
N ALA A 49 10.54 9.91 12.17
CA ALA A 49 10.47 11.33 11.76
C ALA A 49 11.88 11.94 11.56
N GLY A 50 12.83 11.61 12.43
CA GLY A 50 14.24 12.00 12.28
C GLY A 50 14.86 11.39 11.01
N GLU A 51 14.64 10.11 10.76
CA GLU A 51 15.10 9.42 9.55
C GLU A 51 14.60 10.09 8.26
N LEU A 52 13.33 10.48 8.21
CA LEU A 52 12.75 11.13 7.04
C LEU A 52 13.33 12.53 6.83
N ALA A 53 13.63 13.27 7.91
CA ALA A 53 14.28 14.57 7.84
C ALA A 53 15.73 14.47 7.33
N GLU A 54 16.49 13.46 7.76
CA GLU A 54 17.85 13.20 7.26
C GLU A 54 17.90 12.91 5.75
N LEU A 55 16.81 12.42 5.16
CA LEU A 55 16.67 12.15 3.74
C LEU A 55 16.28 13.40 2.93
N GLY A 56 16.06 14.54 3.58
CA GLY A 56 15.71 15.80 2.92
C GLY A 56 14.22 16.13 2.91
N GLY A 57 13.38 15.27 3.50
CA GLY A 57 11.94 15.51 3.67
C GLY A 57 11.60 16.10 5.04
N GLU A 58 10.30 16.24 5.30
CA GLU A 58 9.74 16.51 6.62
C GLU A 58 8.87 15.32 7.03
N GLY A 59 9.14 14.68 8.17
CA GLY A 59 8.47 13.48 8.62
C GLY A 59 7.53 13.71 9.80
N ARG A 60 6.33 13.12 9.77
CA ARG A 60 5.40 13.08 10.89
C ARG A 60 4.81 11.69 11.05
N TYR A 61 4.80 11.18 12.26
CA TYR A 61 4.06 9.97 12.62
C TYR A 61 2.72 10.34 13.27
N GLN A 62 1.67 9.62 12.91
CA GLN A 62 0.36 9.67 13.56
C GLN A 62 -0.12 8.24 13.82
N GLN A 63 -0.59 7.97 15.04
CA GLN A 63 -1.19 6.69 15.37
C GLN A 63 -2.61 6.63 14.82
N VAL A 64 -2.81 5.86 13.76
CA VAL A 64 -4.09 5.76 13.04
C VAL A 64 -4.39 4.31 12.71
N ASP A 65 -5.53 3.82 13.18
CA ASP A 65 -6.12 2.58 12.69
C ASP A 65 -6.97 2.90 11.45
N VAL A 66 -6.55 2.40 10.29
CA VAL A 66 -7.25 2.64 9.02
C VAL A 66 -8.66 2.01 8.99
N SER A 67 -8.96 1.06 9.87
CA SER A 67 -10.30 0.49 10.01
C SER A 67 -11.29 1.43 10.70
N ASP A 68 -10.80 2.43 11.46
CA ASP A 68 -11.60 3.48 12.09
C ASP A 68 -11.72 4.70 11.15
N ALA A 69 -12.92 4.87 10.57
CA ALA A 69 -13.20 5.95 9.64
C ALA A 69 -13.08 7.35 10.26
N SER A 70 -13.36 7.48 11.56
CA SER A 70 -13.29 8.77 12.27
C SER A 70 -11.85 9.17 12.55
N ALA A 71 -11.02 8.22 13.00
CA ALA A 71 -9.59 8.42 13.19
C ALA A 71 -8.89 8.81 11.87
N VAL A 72 -9.22 8.11 10.78
CA VAL A 72 -8.67 8.41 9.43
C VAL A 72 -9.06 9.81 8.98
N THR A 73 -10.32 10.22 9.18
CA THR A 73 -10.78 11.57 8.78
C THR A 73 -10.06 12.65 9.59
N ALA A 74 -10.00 12.51 10.91
CA ALA A 74 -9.33 13.46 11.77
C ALA A 74 -7.82 13.61 11.44
N ALA A 75 -7.14 12.48 11.17
CA ALA A 75 -5.73 12.51 10.80
C ALA A 75 -5.49 13.17 9.42
N ALA A 76 -6.40 12.97 8.45
CA ALA A 76 -6.32 13.63 7.15
C ALA A 76 -6.52 15.14 7.26
N ASP A 77 -7.49 15.57 8.07
CA ASP A 77 -7.77 16.98 8.32
C ASP A 77 -6.55 17.65 9.01
N GLU A 78 -5.94 16.99 10.01
CA GLU A 78 -4.74 17.49 10.70
C GLU A 78 -3.55 17.65 9.74
N VAL A 79 -3.30 16.67 8.85
CA VAL A 79 -2.24 16.75 7.83
C VAL A 79 -2.51 17.91 6.87
N ALA A 80 -3.74 18.05 6.42
CA ALA A 80 -4.13 19.10 5.49
C ALA A 80 -4.05 20.49 6.12
N GLU A 81 -4.37 20.64 7.40
CA GLU A 81 -4.23 21.89 8.16
C GLU A 81 -2.74 22.25 8.34
N LEU A 82 -1.93 21.29 8.73
CA LEU A 82 -0.50 21.49 9.00
C LEU A 82 0.28 21.92 7.75
N TRP A 83 0.02 21.27 6.60
CA TRP A 83 0.83 21.42 5.38
C TRP A 83 0.06 22.00 4.18
N GLY A 84 -1.17 22.48 4.41
CA GLY A 84 -1.98 23.16 3.41
C GLY A 84 -2.66 22.25 2.39
N GLY A 85 -2.80 20.96 2.66
CA GLY A 85 -3.49 19.99 1.81
C GLY A 85 -2.79 18.64 1.73
N VAL A 86 -3.28 17.78 0.84
CA VAL A 86 -2.70 16.44 0.57
C VAL A 86 -2.51 16.31 -0.94
N ASP A 87 -1.32 15.90 -1.38
CA ASP A 87 -1.00 15.67 -2.80
C ASP A 87 -1.00 14.17 -3.15
N VAL A 88 -0.53 13.32 -2.23
CA VAL A 88 -0.40 11.87 -2.47
C VAL A 88 -0.93 11.07 -1.29
N LEU A 89 -1.71 10.02 -1.58
CA LEU A 89 -2.07 8.99 -0.60
C LEU A 89 -1.55 7.63 -1.08
N VAL A 90 -0.76 6.96 -0.22
CA VAL A 90 -0.38 5.56 -0.42
C VAL A 90 -1.12 4.70 0.61
N ASN A 91 -2.16 4.00 0.15
CA ASN A 91 -2.88 3.01 0.93
C ASN A 91 -2.08 1.70 0.95
N ASN A 92 -1.13 1.58 1.89
CA ASN A 92 -0.25 0.42 2.00
C ASN A 92 -0.58 -0.47 3.20
N ALA A 93 -1.24 0.04 4.24
CA ALA A 93 -1.64 -0.75 5.40
C ALA A 93 -2.38 -2.03 5.00
N GLY A 94 -2.01 -3.14 5.63
CA GLY A 94 -2.65 -4.42 5.36
C GLY A 94 -2.21 -5.50 6.32
N ILE A 95 -3.08 -6.47 6.53
CA ILE A 95 -2.86 -7.64 7.37
C ILE A 95 -3.14 -8.93 6.61
N LEU A 96 -2.62 -10.02 7.13
CA LEU A 96 -2.89 -11.39 6.69
C LEU A 96 -3.61 -12.16 7.80
N ARG A 97 -4.60 -12.96 7.44
CA ARG A 97 -5.23 -13.99 8.28
C ARG A 97 -5.53 -15.18 7.37
N ASP A 98 -4.46 -15.93 7.07
CA ASP A 98 -4.51 -17.01 6.08
C ASP A 98 -5.18 -18.23 6.68
N ALA A 99 -6.22 -18.70 6.02
CA ALA A 99 -6.92 -19.95 6.32
C ALA A 99 -7.56 -20.52 5.04
N GLN A 100 -7.69 -21.84 4.99
CA GLN A 100 -8.47 -22.44 3.89
C GLN A 100 -9.97 -22.15 4.08
N LEU A 101 -10.69 -21.96 2.97
CA LEU A 101 -12.15 -21.85 3.01
C LEU A 101 -12.75 -23.03 3.80
N VAL A 102 -12.36 -24.25 3.45
CA VAL A 102 -12.62 -25.47 4.20
C VAL A 102 -11.41 -26.39 4.09
N LYS A 103 -10.93 -26.89 5.22
CA LYS A 103 -9.89 -27.90 5.28
C LYS A 103 -10.54 -29.25 5.59
N TRP A 104 -10.52 -30.13 4.59
CA TRP A 104 -11.07 -31.48 4.67
C TRP A 104 -9.95 -32.50 4.87
N LYS A 105 -10.09 -33.40 5.81
CA LYS A 105 -9.14 -34.49 6.05
C LYS A 105 -9.86 -35.71 6.63
N ASP A 106 -9.53 -36.90 6.12
CA ASP A 106 -10.00 -38.21 6.62
C ASP A 106 -11.54 -38.32 6.77
N GLY A 107 -12.31 -37.67 5.88
CA GLY A 107 -13.76 -37.70 5.88
C GLY A 107 -14.44 -36.60 6.71
N GLU A 108 -13.68 -35.68 7.30
CA GLU A 108 -14.20 -34.65 8.20
C GLU A 108 -13.66 -33.26 7.87
N VAL A 109 -14.39 -32.22 8.27
CA VAL A 109 -13.91 -30.84 8.27
C VAL A 109 -13.00 -30.66 9.49
N VAL A 110 -11.71 -30.42 9.25
CA VAL A 110 -10.70 -30.21 10.30
C VAL A 110 -10.31 -28.76 10.49
N GLY A 111 -10.93 -27.84 9.75
CA GLY A 111 -10.75 -26.39 9.87
C GLY A 111 -11.47 -25.65 8.75
N MET A 112 -11.74 -24.38 8.97
CA MET A 112 -12.27 -23.45 7.97
C MET A 112 -11.90 -22.03 8.34
N MET A 113 -11.89 -21.12 7.36
CA MET A 113 -11.76 -19.69 7.62
C MET A 113 -12.93 -19.22 8.46
N SER A 114 -12.66 -18.52 9.56
CA SER A 114 -13.72 -17.96 10.39
C SER A 114 -14.20 -16.60 9.85
N ASP A 115 -15.40 -16.19 10.29
CA ASP A 115 -15.92 -14.86 9.96
C ASP A 115 -15.02 -13.75 10.53
N GLU A 116 -14.42 -13.95 11.72
CA GLU A 116 -13.51 -13.01 12.34
C GLU A 116 -12.23 -12.83 11.52
N GLU A 117 -11.65 -13.92 11.00
CA GLU A 117 -10.47 -13.88 10.12
C GLU A 117 -10.80 -13.18 8.79
N PHE A 118 -11.99 -13.44 8.24
CA PHE A 118 -12.45 -12.79 7.02
C PHE A 118 -12.67 -11.30 7.24
N GLU A 119 -13.47 -10.90 8.22
CA GLU A 119 -13.85 -9.52 8.50
C GLU A 119 -12.65 -8.65 8.92
N ALA A 120 -11.70 -9.20 9.69
CA ALA A 120 -10.49 -8.47 10.04
C ALA A 120 -9.70 -8.01 8.80
N VAL A 121 -9.54 -8.91 7.81
CA VAL A 121 -8.83 -8.57 6.56
C VAL A 121 -9.64 -7.60 5.71
N ILE A 122 -10.97 -7.76 5.63
CA ILE A 122 -11.86 -6.79 4.94
C ILE A 122 -11.76 -5.40 5.58
N ALA A 123 -11.78 -5.34 6.92
CA ALA A 123 -11.76 -4.07 7.65
C ALA A 123 -10.50 -3.24 7.34
N VAL A 124 -9.33 -3.86 7.38
CA VAL A 124 -8.06 -3.17 7.15
C VAL A 124 -7.78 -3.02 5.65
N ASN A 125 -7.75 -4.14 4.90
CA ASN A 125 -7.22 -4.15 3.54
C ASN A 125 -8.16 -3.58 2.48
N LEU A 126 -9.47 -3.49 2.76
CA LEU A 126 -10.46 -2.97 1.82
C LEU A 126 -11.17 -1.72 2.35
N ARG A 127 -11.82 -1.81 3.52
CA ARG A 127 -12.48 -0.64 4.12
C ARG A 127 -11.49 0.46 4.48
N GLY A 128 -10.30 0.11 5.01
CA GLY A 128 -9.25 1.08 5.32
C GLY A 128 -8.79 1.87 4.09
N VAL A 129 -8.64 1.21 2.94
CA VAL A 129 -8.32 1.88 1.66
C VAL A 129 -9.43 2.84 1.23
N PHE A 130 -10.70 2.44 1.39
CA PHE A 130 -11.84 3.30 1.13
C PHE A 130 -11.91 4.49 2.10
N HIS A 131 -11.65 4.29 3.40
CA HIS A 131 -11.62 5.37 4.38
C HIS A 131 -10.55 6.40 4.06
N GLY A 132 -9.31 5.94 3.76
CA GLY A 132 -8.20 6.81 3.38
C GLY A 132 -8.53 7.67 2.15
N ALA A 133 -8.98 7.04 1.08
CA ALA A 133 -9.34 7.76 -0.15
C ALA A 133 -10.46 8.77 0.09
N ARG A 134 -11.55 8.36 0.78
CA ARG A 134 -12.68 9.24 1.08
C ARG A 134 -12.30 10.45 1.93
N ALA A 135 -11.37 10.27 2.87
CA ALA A 135 -10.90 11.35 3.74
C ALA A 135 -10.01 12.36 2.99
N VAL A 136 -9.11 11.91 2.12
CA VAL A 136 -8.14 12.81 1.46
C VAL A 136 -8.66 13.47 0.19
N VAL A 137 -9.62 12.87 -0.53
CA VAL A 137 -10.12 13.39 -1.82
C VAL A 137 -10.62 14.84 -1.74
N PRO A 138 -11.38 15.26 -0.71
CA PRO A 138 -11.78 16.67 -0.58
C PRO A 138 -10.59 17.63 -0.47
N HIS A 139 -9.51 17.23 0.21
CA HIS A 139 -8.29 18.03 0.35
C HIS A 139 -7.51 18.08 -0.98
N MET A 140 -7.40 16.96 -1.69
CA MET A 140 -6.78 16.91 -3.02
C MET A 140 -7.52 17.79 -4.04
N ILE A 141 -8.86 17.78 -4.04
CA ILE A 141 -9.67 18.63 -4.92
C ILE A 141 -9.39 20.12 -4.64
N ARG A 142 -9.36 20.54 -3.38
CA ARG A 142 -9.03 21.92 -3.00
C ARG A 142 -7.60 22.31 -3.40
N ARG A 143 -6.69 21.34 -3.43
CA ARG A 143 -5.30 21.51 -3.86
C ARG A 143 -5.12 21.55 -5.38
N GLY A 144 -6.15 21.15 -6.15
CA GLY A 144 -6.16 21.15 -7.61
C GLY A 144 -5.72 19.84 -8.26
N GLY A 145 -5.62 18.77 -7.49
CA GLY A 145 -5.28 17.43 -8.00
C GLY A 145 -4.50 16.58 -6.99
N GLY A 146 -4.03 15.42 -7.45
CA GLY A 146 -3.25 14.51 -6.61
C GLY A 146 -3.10 13.12 -7.18
N ALA A 147 -2.52 12.21 -6.37
CA ALA A 147 -2.38 10.79 -6.73
C ALA A 147 -2.77 9.88 -5.55
N ILE A 148 -3.59 8.87 -5.83
CA ILE A 148 -3.93 7.80 -4.88
C ILE A 148 -3.32 6.49 -5.39
N LEU A 149 -2.53 5.85 -4.55
CA LEU A 149 -1.80 4.63 -4.86
C LEU A 149 -2.21 3.53 -3.89
N ASN A 150 -2.76 2.44 -4.41
CA ASN A 150 -3.31 1.36 -3.59
C ASN A 150 -2.42 0.11 -3.64
N ALA A 151 -2.03 -0.41 -2.49
CA ALA A 151 -1.31 -1.68 -2.37
C ALA A 151 -2.24 -2.86 -2.68
N SER A 152 -2.10 -3.42 -3.87
CA SER A 152 -2.66 -4.71 -4.24
C SER A 152 -1.64 -5.83 -3.97
N SER A 153 -1.68 -6.88 -4.74
CA SER A 153 -0.77 -8.04 -4.75
C SER A 153 -0.99 -8.83 -6.04
N VAL A 154 0.00 -9.61 -6.45
CA VAL A 154 -0.21 -10.65 -7.46
C VAL A 154 -1.33 -11.62 -7.04
N VAL A 155 -1.54 -11.81 -5.74
CA VAL A 155 -2.66 -12.60 -5.20
C VAL A 155 -4.03 -12.00 -5.54
N GLY A 156 -4.13 -10.67 -5.66
CA GLY A 156 -5.36 -10.01 -6.12
C GLY A 156 -5.63 -10.19 -7.61
N LEU A 157 -4.62 -10.57 -8.39
CA LEU A 157 -4.75 -10.83 -9.82
C LEU A 157 -5.08 -12.31 -10.11
N TYR A 158 -4.46 -13.24 -9.37
CA TYR A 158 -4.43 -14.66 -9.72
C TYR A 158 -4.93 -15.60 -8.61
N GLY A 159 -5.23 -15.05 -7.42
CA GLY A 159 -5.57 -15.84 -6.24
C GLY A 159 -4.34 -16.50 -5.60
N ASN A 160 -4.56 -17.11 -4.43
CA ASN A 160 -3.58 -17.97 -3.78
C ASN A 160 -4.29 -18.92 -2.81
N PHE A 161 -3.72 -20.08 -2.61
CA PHE A 161 -4.25 -21.09 -1.70
C PHE A 161 -4.28 -20.56 -0.26
N GLY A 162 -5.42 -20.71 0.42
CA GLY A 162 -5.60 -20.29 1.81
C GLY A 162 -5.74 -18.79 2.03
N GLN A 163 -6.00 -18.00 0.99
CA GLN A 163 -6.05 -16.53 1.07
C GLN A 163 -7.36 -15.96 0.49
N THR A 164 -8.50 -16.59 0.75
CA THR A 164 -9.80 -16.14 0.22
C THR A 164 -10.10 -14.68 0.56
N ASN A 165 -9.94 -14.28 1.84
CA ASN A 165 -10.12 -12.93 2.34
C ASN A 165 -9.12 -11.94 1.71
N TYR A 166 -7.84 -12.27 1.74
CA TYR A 166 -6.77 -11.43 1.21
C TYR A 166 -6.90 -11.23 -0.30
N ALA A 167 -7.09 -12.31 -1.07
CA ALA A 167 -7.29 -12.26 -2.52
C ALA A 167 -8.48 -11.36 -2.90
N ALA A 168 -9.62 -11.52 -2.21
CA ALA A 168 -10.80 -10.69 -2.42
C ALA A 168 -10.51 -9.20 -2.20
N THR A 169 -9.81 -8.85 -1.09
CA THR A 169 -9.47 -7.45 -0.81
C THR A 169 -8.51 -6.88 -1.84
N LYS A 170 -7.47 -7.64 -2.23
CA LYS A 170 -6.44 -7.17 -3.18
C LYS A 170 -6.97 -7.07 -4.61
N ALA A 171 -7.96 -7.89 -5.01
CA ALA A 171 -8.74 -7.71 -6.23
C ALA A 171 -9.67 -6.47 -6.14
N GLY A 172 -10.31 -6.27 -4.98
CA GLY A 172 -11.18 -5.13 -4.72
C GLY A 172 -10.45 -3.79 -4.89
N VAL A 173 -9.24 -3.64 -4.36
CA VAL A 173 -8.48 -2.38 -4.47
C VAL A 173 -7.99 -2.10 -5.91
N ILE A 174 -7.79 -3.13 -6.74
CA ILE A 174 -7.56 -2.93 -8.18
C ILE A 174 -8.78 -2.28 -8.84
N ASN A 175 -9.97 -2.76 -8.48
CA ASN A 175 -11.20 -2.18 -9.03
C ASN A 175 -11.52 -0.81 -8.43
N PHE A 176 -11.14 -0.51 -7.19
CA PHE A 176 -11.16 0.85 -6.66
C PHE A 176 -10.31 1.79 -7.53
N ALA A 177 -9.09 1.38 -7.89
CA ALA A 177 -8.25 2.21 -8.75
C ALA A 177 -8.91 2.51 -10.09
N ARG A 178 -9.54 1.52 -10.72
CA ARG A 178 -10.27 1.68 -12.00
C ARG A 178 -11.49 2.58 -11.88
N THR A 179 -12.28 2.41 -10.82
CA THR A 179 -13.51 3.17 -10.59
C THR A 179 -13.18 4.61 -10.23
N TRP A 180 -12.30 4.83 -9.26
CA TRP A 180 -11.94 6.17 -8.80
C TRP A 180 -11.15 6.96 -9.84
N ALA A 181 -10.37 6.29 -10.70
CA ALA A 181 -9.75 6.97 -11.85
C ALA A 181 -10.80 7.64 -12.76
N ARG A 182 -11.96 6.99 -12.96
CA ARG A 182 -13.07 7.54 -13.76
C ARG A 182 -13.81 8.66 -13.03
N GLU A 183 -14.05 8.49 -11.72
CA GLU A 183 -14.80 9.46 -10.91
C GLU A 183 -13.99 10.73 -10.64
N LEU A 184 -12.67 10.57 -10.38
CA LEU A 184 -11.81 11.63 -9.86
C LEU A 184 -10.94 12.30 -10.92
N GLY A 185 -10.85 11.73 -12.12
CA GLY A 185 -10.03 12.28 -13.21
C GLY A 185 -10.37 13.71 -13.57
N ARG A 186 -11.66 14.08 -13.52
CA ARG A 186 -12.12 15.47 -13.74
C ARG A 186 -11.60 16.47 -12.70
N TYR A 187 -11.10 16.00 -11.56
CA TYR A 187 -10.48 16.80 -10.51
C TYR A 187 -8.95 16.72 -10.56
N ASN A 188 -8.39 16.21 -11.66
CA ASN A 188 -6.95 16.02 -11.81
C ASN A 188 -6.34 15.08 -10.72
N ILE A 189 -7.11 14.08 -10.25
CA ILE A 189 -6.66 13.07 -9.31
C ILE A 189 -6.46 11.76 -10.07
N ARG A 190 -5.24 11.23 -10.04
CA ARG A 190 -4.89 9.94 -10.63
C ARG A 190 -5.01 8.84 -9.56
N VAL A 191 -5.49 7.67 -9.94
CA VAL A 191 -5.61 6.55 -9.02
C VAL A 191 -5.06 5.29 -9.67
N ASN A 192 -4.06 4.67 -9.04
CA ASN A 192 -3.44 3.45 -9.53
C ASN A 192 -3.27 2.42 -8.41
N ALA A 193 -3.08 1.17 -8.79
CA ALA A 193 -2.71 0.09 -7.88
C ALA A 193 -1.31 -0.43 -8.22
N VAL A 194 -0.59 -0.94 -7.23
CA VAL A 194 0.64 -1.70 -7.41
C VAL A 194 0.40 -3.11 -6.90
N ALA A 195 0.80 -4.11 -7.68
CA ALA A 195 0.68 -5.53 -7.35
C ALA A 195 2.08 -6.13 -7.13
N PRO A 196 2.59 -6.13 -5.88
CA PRO A 196 3.85 -6.76 -5.54
C PRO A 196 3.83 -8.27 -5.73
N GLY A 197 4.97 -8.85 -6.13
CA GLY A 197 5.26 -10.26 -6.02
C GLY A 197 5.80 -10.64 -4.63
N PHE A 198 6.78 -11.55 -4.58
CA PHE A 198 7.45 -11.92 -3.33
C PHE A 198 8.48 -10.85 -2.94
N ILE A 199 8.18 -10.11 -1.86
CA ILE A 199 9.00 -9.01 -1.35
C ILE A 199 9.64 -9.41 -0.02
N ALA A 200 10.96 -9.30 0.09
CA ALA A 200 11.72 -9.62 1.28
C ALA A 200 11.46 -8.59 2.40
N THR A 201 10.41 -8.82 3.17
CA THR A 201 10.05 -8.05 4.37
C THR A 201 10.37 -8.84 5.64
N GLU A 202 10.31 -8.20 6.80
CA GLU A 202 10.52 -8.86 8.10
C GLU A 202 9.62 -10.09 8.31
N ILE A 203 8.40 -10.07 7.74
CA ILE A 203 7.44 -11.19 7.81
C ILE A 203 8.04 -12.46 7.20
N LEU A 204 8.84 -12.36 6.16
CA LEU A 204 9.44 -13.51 5.49
C LEU A 204 10.69 -14.05 6.22
N LYS A 205 11.32 -13.28 7.12
CA LYS A 205 12.52 -13.71 7.84
C LYS A 205 12.29 -14.96 8.72
N SER A 206 11.05 -15.19 9.15
CA SER A 206 10.67 -16.37 9.94
C SER A 206 10.38 -17.61 9.10
N MET A 207 10.38 -17.50 7.76
CA MET A 207 10.08 -18.63 6.88
C MET A 207 11.29 -19.56 6.73
N PRO A 208 11.06 -20.89 6.61
CA PRO A 208 12.13 -21.83 6.32
C PRO A 208 12.84 -21.50 5.00
N GLU A 209 14.18 -21.63 4.99
CA GLU A 209 15.04 -21.34 3.82
C GLU A 209 14.58 -22.06 2.55
N LYS A 210 14.13 -23.32 2.66
CA LYS A 210 13.58 -24.09 1.52
C LYS A 210 12.39 -23.39 0.85
N ILE A 211 11.54 -22.68 1.62
CA ILE A 211 10.39 -21.94 1.09
C ILE A 211 10.88 -20.67 0.41
N LEU A 212 11.83 -19.95 1.01
CA LEU A 212 12.44 -18.76 0.42
C LEU A 212 13.14 -19.10 -0.90
N ASP A 213 13.89 -20.19 -0.97
CA ASP A 213 14.51 -20.69 -2.20
C ASP A 213 13.48 -21.03 -3.29
N ALA A 214 12.35 -21.63 -2.90
CA ALA A 214 11.28 -21.92 -3.84
C ALA A 214 10.64 -20.63 -4.40
N MET A 215 10.49 -19.58 -3.59
CA MET A 215 10.02 -18.26 -4.03
C MET A 215 10.99 -17.63 -5.01
N VAL A 216 12.29 -17.66 -4.71
CA VAL A 216 13.35 -17.15 -5.61
C VAL A 216 13.34 -17.89 -6.95
N LYS A 217 13.27 -19.23 -6.93
CA LYS A 217 13.25 -20.06 -8.15
C LYS A 217 12.02 -19.80 -9.04
N ARG A 218 10.89 -19.41 -8.43
CA ARG A 218 9.66 -19.07 -9.17
C ARG A 218 9.68 -17.64 -9.74
N THR A 219 10.62 -16.80 -9.31
CA THR A 219 10.72 -15.42 -9.76
C THR A 219 11.73 -15.34 -10.92
N PRO A 220 11.34 -15.05 -12.17
CA PRO A 220 12.22 -15.05 -13.34
C PRO A 220 13.48 -14.19 -13.21
N ILE A 221 13.40 -13.03 -12.52
CA ILE A 221 14.58 -12.20 -12.24
C ILE A 221 15.59 -12.89 -11.28
N GLY A 222 15.25 -14.02 -10.66
CA GLY A 222 16.16 -14.82 -9.85
C GLY A 222 16.42 -14.27 -8.44
N ARG A 223 15.58 -13.36 -7.96
CA ARG A 223 15.59 -12.85 -6.58
C ARG A 223 14.20 -12.49 -6.11
N MET A 224 14.00 -12.42 -4.81
CA MET A 224 12.84 -11.70 -4.26
C MET A 224 13.00 -10.19 -4.50
N GLY A 225 11.90 -9.49 -4.60
CA GLY A 225 11.89 -8.03 -4.56
C GLY A 225 12.32 -7.50 -3.19
N LYS A 226 12.83 -6.28 -3.17
CA LYS A 226 13.08 -5.54 -1.94
C LYS A 226 11.93 -4.54 -1.72
N PRO A 227 11.68 -4.08 -0.49
CA PRO A 227 10.73 -3.00 -0.23
C PRO A 227 10.93 -1.78 -1.13
N GLU A 228 12.19 -1.44 -1.45
CA GLU A 228 12.56 -0.32 -2.32
C GLU A 228 12.10 -0.53 -3.77
N ASP A 229 12.02 -1.77 -4.27
CA ASP A 229 11.48 -2.05 -5.62
C ASP A 229 10.02 -1.57 -5.73
N ILE A 230 9.24 -1.71 -4.65
CA ILE A 230 7.84 -1.26 -4.58
C ILE A 230 7.76 0.25 -4.32
N ALA A 231 8.60 0.78 -3.42
CA ALA A 231 8.67 2.21 -3.13
C ALA A 231 8.96 3.02 -4.39
N ASN A 232 9.92 2.58 -5.22
CA ASN A 232 10.26 3.23 -6.49
C ASN A 232 9.07 3.27 -7.46
N ALA A 233 8.26 2.21 -7.50
CA ALA A 233 7.03 2.20 -8.30
C ALA A 233 5.99 3.21 -7.80
N TYR A 234 5.83 3.35 -6.48
CA TYR A 234 4.94 4.36 -5.91
C TYR A 234 5.43 5.78 -6.19
N VAL A 235 6.73 6.06 -5.98
CA VAL A 235 7.31 7.38 -6.25
C VAL A 235 7.12 7.74 -7.73
N TRP A 236 7.42 6.82 -8.67
CA TRP A 236 7.18 7.05 -10.08
C TRP A 236 5.71 7.30 -10.41
N LEU A 237 4.79 6.46 -9.91
CA LEU A 237 3.35 6.62 -10.16
C LEU A 237 2.79 7.93 -9.55
N ALA A 238 3.38 8.47 -8.48
CA ALA A 238 3.00 9.76 -7.91
C ALA A 238 3.53 10.94 -8.73
N SER A 239 4.66 10.78 -9.42
CA SER A 239 5.40 11.84 -10.11
C SER A 239 4.69 12.36 -11.37
N ASP A 240 5.17 13.51 -11.86
CA ASP A 240 4.74 14.10 -13.13
C ASP A 240 5.11 13.23 -14.33
N ALA A 241 6.14 12.38 -14.20
CA ALA A 241 6.51 11.40 -15.23
C ALA A 241 5.42 10.34 -15.50
N ALA A 242 4.47 10.19 -14.56
CA ALA A 242 3.31 9.30 -14.70
C ALA A 242 1.98 10.10 -14.88
N ALA A 243 2.03 11.36 -15.32
CA ALA A 243 0.86 12.25 -15.41
C ALA A 243 -0.29 11.69 -16.27
N PHE A 244 -0.01 10.79 -17.22
CA PHE A 244 -1.03 10.17 -18.07
C PHE A 244 -1.37 8.72 -17.68
N VAL A 245 -0.94 8.28 -16.47
CA VAL A 245 -1.18 6.94 -15.94
C VAL A 245 -2.22 7.00 -14.84
N THR A 246 -3.41 6.46 -15.11
CA THR A 246 -4.50 6.33 -14.11
C THR A 246 -5.36 5.11 -14.42
N GLY A 247 -5.97 4.50 -13.40
CA GLY A 247 -6.79 3.29 -13.49
C GLY A 247 -6.00 2.00 -13.76
N SER A 248 -4.68 2.06 -13.67
CA SER A 248 -3.78 0.94 -13.95
C SER A 248 -3.47 0.12 -12.69
N CYS A 249 -3.13 -1.14 -12.89
CA CYS A 249 -2.50 -1.99 -11.88
C CYS A 249 -1.11 -2.37 -12.40
N LEU A 250 -0.06 -1.85 -11.76
CA LEU A 250 1.33 -2.14 -12.11
C LEU A 250 1.82 -3.35 -11.32
N SER A 251 2.12 -4.44 -12.00
CA SER A 251 2.80 -5.58 -11.39
C SER A 251 4.28 -5.26 -11.17
N VAL A 252 4.77 -5.44 -9.94
CA VAL A 252 6.17 -5.30 -9.55
C VAL A 252 6.58 -6.58 -8.85
N ASP A 253 6.79 -7.63 -9.64
CA ASP A 253 6.81 -9.02 -9.20
C ASP A 253 8.01 -9.83 -9.75
N GLY A 254 8.91 -9.18 -10.47
CA GLY A 254 10.07 -9.84 -11.08
C GLY A 254 9.71 -10.87 -12.16
N GLY A 255 8.52 -10.76 -12.75
CA GLY A 255 8.02 -11.67 -13.77
C GLY A 255 7.34 -12.92 -13.20
N LEU A 256 7.00 -12.94 -11.90
CA LEU A 256 6.42 -14.09 -11.20
C LEU A 256 5.15 -14.63 -11.88
N VAL A 257 4.33 -13.76 -12.46
CA VAL A 257 3.03 -14.10 -13.04
C VAL A 257 2.92 -13.82 -14.54
N VAL A 258 4.04 -13.70 -15.23
CA VAL A 258 4.07 -13.56 -16.70
C VAL A 258 3.70 -14.88 -17.36
N GLY A 259 2.68 -14.87 -18.22
CA GLY A 259 2.30 -16.02 -19.02
C GLY A 259 1.55 -17.15 -18.28
N THR A 260 0.94 -16.83 -17.13
CA THR A 260 0.06 -17.77 -16.40
C THR A 260 -1.39 -17.56 -16.76
#